data_caf3a60ee0e5279506c001c42e272b54
#
_entry.id   caf3a60ee0e5279506c001c42e272b54
#
_cell.length_a   1.000
_cell.length_b   1.000
_cell.length_c   1.000
_cell.angle_alpha   90.00
_cell.angle_beta   90.00
_cell.angle_gamma   90.00
#
_symmetry.space_group_name_H-M   'P 1'
#
loop_
_entity.id
_entity.type
_entity.pdbx_description
1 polymer ?
#
loop_
_entity_poly.entity_id
_entity_poly.type
_entity_poly.pdbx_seq_one_letter_code
_entity_poly.pdbx_strand_id
1 'polypeptide(L)'
;MELICRLESLQIISFYERLNTQFEKCGIEEIITLCPNCYYHLHGKLKVKITTVYEKLLQLGLGNKLSHDAINIFLPCPDRKNKLWLEKMKPYLPDIINFIEQVQCCGLGGCAIVKEPEIAKNFSHQVQTELQKNNSVFPAESNCSMIENNPPKGVSLS
;
A
#
# COMPACT_ATOMS: atom_id res chain seq x y z
N MET A 1 13.85 -16.54 -24.71
CA MET A 1 13.45 -15.61 -23.63
C MET A 1 12.41 -14.60 -24.09
N GLU A 2 12.53 -14.05 -25.27
CA GLU A 2 11.61 -13.05 -25.85
C GLU A 2 10.16 -13.53 -26.05
N LEU A 3 9.96 -14.79 -26.42
CA LEU A 3 8.62 -15.39 -26.64
C LEU A 3 7.83 -15.54 -25.32
N ILE A 4 8.51 -15.89 -24.24
CA ILE A 4 7.86 -16.07 -22.90
C ILE A 4 7.39 -14.71 -22.38
N CYS A 5 8.21 -13.67 -22.46
CA CYS A 5 7.81 -12.32 -22.07
C CYS A 5 6.64 -11.77 -22.89
N ARG A 6 6.54 -12.15 -24.18
CA ARG A 6 5.40 -11.77 -25.04
C ARG A 6 4.11 -12.48 -24.64
N LEU A 7 4.18 -13.76 -24.30
CA LEU A 7 3.00 -14.52 -23.85
C LEU A 7 2.49 -14.01 -22.50
N GLU A 8 3.37 -13.73 -21.56
CA GLU A 8 2.99 -13.14 -20.26
C GLU A 8 2.34 -11.76 -20.44
N SER A 9 2.87 -10.92 -21.33
CA SER A 9 2.27 -9.60 -21.60
C SER A 9 0.89 -9.70 -22.25
N LEU A 10 0.66 -10.65 -23.15
CA LEU A 10 -0.66 -10.90 -23.76
C LEU A 10 -1.67 -11.40 -22.74
N GLN A 11 -1.27 -12.27 -21.82
CA GLN A 11 -2.14 -12.74 -20.74
C GLN A 11 -2.55 -11.60 -19.79
N ILE A 12 -1.63 -10.70 -19.47
CA ILE A 12 -1.91 -9.52 -18.64
C ILE A 12 -2.88 -8.58 -19.34
N ILE A 13 -2.70 -8.31 -20.63
CA ILE A 13 -3.59 -7.44 -21.41
C ILE A 13 -5.00 -8.04 -21.43
N SER A 14 -5.13 -9.33 -21.75
CA SER A 14 -6.44 -10.01 -21.80
C SER A 14 -7.14 -10.02 -20.43
N PHE A 15 -6.38 -10.04 -19.34
CA PHE A 15 -6.92 -9.93 -17.98
C PHE A 15 -7.58 -8.57 -17.74
N TYR A 16 -6.90 -7.47 -18.07
CA TYR A 16 -7.48 -6.12 -17.90
C TYR A 16 -8.68 -5.88 -18.81
N GLU A 17 -8.65 -6.40 -20.03
CA GLU A 17 -9.80 -6.32 -20.97
C GLU A 17 -11.03 -7.03 -20.42
N ARG A 18 -10.86 -8.23 -19.86
CA ARG A 18 -11.96 -8.96 -19.20
C ARG A 18 -12.51 -8.21 -18.00
N LEU A 19 -11.63 -7.63 -17.16
CA LEU A 19 -12.05 -6.82 -16.01
C LEU A 19 -12.86 -5.60 -16.47
N ASN A 20 -12.37 -4.87 -17.47
CA ASN A 20 -13.07 -3.70 -18.01
C ASN A 20 -14.46 -4.10 -18.52
N THR A 21 -14.58 -5.21 -19.26
CA THR A 21 -15.86 -5.71 -19.76
C THR A 21 -16.82 -6.08 -18.63
N GLN A 22 -16.32 -6.68 -17.56
CA GLN A 22 -17.14 -7.02 -16.39
C GLN A 22 -17.62 -5.77 -15.66
N PHE A 23 -16.75 -4.80 -15.45
CA PHE A 23 -17.10 -3.56 -14.75
C PHE A 23 -18.12 -2.74 -15.54
N GLU A 24 -17.97 -2.66 -16.86
CA GLU A 24 -18.96 -2.03 -17.75
C GLU A 24 -20.34 -2.72 -17.65
N LYS A 25 -20.38 -4.07 -17.69
CA LYS A 25 -21.63 -4.85 -17.54
C LYS A 25 -22.30 -4.66 -16.19
N CYS A 26 -21.50 -4.48 -15.12
CA CYS A 26 -22.01 -4.28 -13.77
C CYS A 26 -22.32 -2.81 -13.44
N GLY A 27 -22.06 -1.87 -14.35
CA GLY A 27 -22.26 -0.44 -14.12
C GLY A 27 -21.31 0.14 -13.07
N ILE A 28 -20.11 -0.43 -12.92
CA ILE A 28 -19.10 0.04 -11.95
C ILE A 28 -18.34 1.22 -12.56
N GLU A 29 -18.46 2.38 -11.97
CA GLU A 29 -17.81 3.62 -12.41
C GLU A 29 -16.53 3.95 -11.63
N GLU A 30 -16.43 3.52 -10.37
CA GLU A 30 -15.32 3.82 -9.49
C GLU A 30 -14.95 2.60 -8.64
N ILE A 31 -13.65 2.38 -8.46
CA ILE A 31 -13.09 1.38 -7.55
C ILE A 31 -12.26 2.11 -6.49
N ILE A 32 -12.59 1.89 -5.21
CA ILE A 32 -11.84 2.42 -4.09
C ILE A 32 -10.82 1.38 -3.65
N THR A 33 -9.55 1.75 -3.63
CA THR A 33 -8.45 0.88 -3.24
C THR A 33 -7.93 1.24 -1.85
N LEU A 34 -7.72 0.21 -1.00
CA LEU A 34 -7.10 0.35 0.30
C LEU A 34 -5.61 -0.06 0.29
N CYS A 35 -5.19 -0.75 -0.75
CA CYS A 35 -3.86 -1.32 -0.87
C CYS A 35 -3.04 -0.58 -1.94
N PRO A 36 -1.82 -0.07 -1.62
CA PRO A 36 -0.99 0.59 -2.60
C PRO A 36 -0.59 -0.32 -3.77
N ASN A 37 -0.37 -1.61 -3.55
CA ASN A 37 -0.11 -2.56 -4.64
C ASN A 37 -1.29 -2.64 -5.61
N CYS A 38 -2.52 -2.73 -5.10
CA CYS A 38 -3.73 -2.74 -5.94
C CYS A 38 -3.85 -1.44 -6.72
N TYR A 39 -3.64 -0.29 -6.07
CA TYR A 39 -3.68 1.01 -6.75
C TYR A 39 -2.71 1.05 -7.92
N TYR A 40 -1.43 0.73 -7.71
CA TYR A 40 -0.41 0.76 -8.76
C TYR A 40 -0.62 -0.29 -9.86
N HIS A 41 -1.25 -1.42 -9.53
CA HIS A 41 -1.60 -2.42 -10.53
C HIS A 41 -2.79 -2.04 -11.39
N LEU A 42 -3.77 -1.32 -10.85
CA LEU A 42 -5.04 -1.03 -11.53
C LEU A 42 -5.05 0.37 -12.16
N HIS A 43 -4.43 1.35 -11.49
CA HIS A 43 -4.43 2.76 -11.93
C HIS A 43 -3.78 2.91 -13.31
N GLY A 44 -4.49 3.56 -14.22
CA GLY A 44 -4.06 3.77 -15.60
C GLY A 44 -4.13 2.55 -16.51
N LYS A 45 -4.61 1.38 -16.01
CA LYS A 45 -4.78 0.14 -16.79
C LYS A 45 -6.25 -0.24 -16.95
N LEU A 46 -7.10 0.22 -16.08
CA LEU A 46 -8.54 0.05 -16.17
C LEU A 46 -9.20 1.34 -16.65
N LYS A 47 -10.34 1.18 -17.34
CA LYS A 47 -11.16 2.30 -17.83
C LYS A 47 -11.95 2.96 -16.71
N VAL A 48 -12.31 2.19 -15.66
CA VAL A 48 -13.00 2.70 -14.48
C VAL A 48 -12.07 3.58 -13.67
N LYS A 49 -12.64 4.56 -12.98
CA LYS A 49 -11.88 5.44 -12.10
C LYS A 49 -11.31 4.64 -10.91
N ILE A 50 -10.01 4.72 -10.69
CA ILE A 50 -9.34 4.13 -9.52
C ILE A 50 -9.02 5.23 -8.55
N THR A 51 -9.60 5.14 -7.36
CA THR A 51 -9.47 6.14 -6.28
C THR A 51 -8.90 5.46 -5.05
N THR A 52 -8.04 6.14 -4.31
CA THR A 52 -7.58 5.66 -3.02
C THR A 52 -8.63 5.92 -1.95
N VAL A 53 -8.63 5.12 -0.88
CA VAL A 53 -9.49 5.37 0.28
C VAL A 53 -9.30 6.78 0.84
N TYR A 54 -8.07 7.29 0.85
CA TYR A 54 -7.75 8.64 1.36
C TYR A 54 -8.40 9.74 0.53
N GLU A 55 -8.34 9.63 -0.80
CA GLU A 55 -9.04 10.56 -1.69
C GLU A 55 -10.55 10.51 -1.47
N LYS A 56 -11.10 9.30 -1.27
CA LYS A 56 -12.52 9.14 -1.04
C LYS A 56 -12.96 9.74 0.29
N LEU A 57 -12.20 9.51 1.35
CA LEU A 57 -12.45 10.12 2.65
C LEU A 57 -12.40 11.65 2.57
N LEU A 58 -11.41 12.21 1.87
CA LEU A 58 -11.30 13.65 1.67
C LEU A 58 -12.51 14.22 0.91
N GLN A 59 -12.95 13.54 -0.14
CA GLN A 59 -14.16 13.93 -0.90
C GLN A 59 -15.42 13.93 -0.05
N LEU A 60 -15.51 13.03 0.92
CA LEU A 60 -16.65 12.92 1.84
C LEU A 60 -16.52 13.83 3.06
N GLY A 61 -15.43 14.58 3.21
CA GLY A 61 -15.16 15.41 4.38
C GLY A 61 -14.94 14.59 5.66
N LEU A 62 -14.46 13.35 5.51
CA LEU A 62 -14.24 12.40 6.60
C LEU A 62 -12.76 12.28 6.95
N GLY A 63 -12.48 11.87 8.19
CA GLY A 63 -11.14 11.70 8.72
C GLY A 63 -10.52 12.99 9.21
N ASN A 64 -9.55 12.86 10.12
CA ASN A 64 -8.84 13.97 10.72
C ASN A 64 -7.34 13.82 10.46
N LYS A 65 -6.63 14.94 10.42
CA LYS A 65 -5.17 14.95 10.41
C LYS A 65 -4.65 14.32 11.71
N LEU A 66 -3.62 13.49 11.62
CA LEU A 66 -2.99 12.88 12.79
C LEU A 66 -2.42 13.97 13.70
N SER A 67 -2.74 13.90 15.00
CA SER A 67 -2.33 14.86 16.02
C SER A 67 -0.92 14.60 16.57
N HIS A 68 0.03 14.31 15.69
CA HIS A 68 1.44 14.12 16.03
C HIS A 68 2.28 15.22 15.40
N ASP A 69 3.33 15.67 16.08
CA ASP A 69 4.24 16.68 15.55
C ASP A 69 5.07 16.13 14.37
N ALA A 70 5.47 14.87 14.46
CA ALA A 70 6.24 14.18 13.44
C ALA A 70 5.90 12.69 13.41
N ILE A 71 6.04 12.08 12.23
CA ILE A 71 5.90 10.63 12.07
C ILE A 71 7.06 10.06 11.25
N ASN A 72 7.35 8.78 11.48
CA ASN A 72 8.26 8.01 10.64
C ASN A 72 7.43 7.10 9.74
N ILE A 73 7.69 7.11 8.44
CA ILE A 73 6.96 6.31 7.46
C ILE A 73 7.93 5.38 6.74
N PHE A 74 7.55 4.11 6.67
CA PHE A 74 8.13 3.15 5.75
C PHE A 74 7.27 3.10 4.48
N LEU A 75 7.82 3.53 3.35
CA LEU A 75 7.08 3.52 2.09
C LEU A 75 6.94 2.09 1.54
N PRO A 76 5.74 1.68 1.13
CA PRO A 76 5.55 0.43 0.43
C PRO A 76 6.32 0.41 -0.89
N CYS A 77 6.81 -0.77 -1.29
CA CYS A 77 7.68 -0.91 -2.46
C CYS A 77 7.18 -0.22 -3.73
N PRO A 78 5.89 -0.30 -4.12
CA PRO A 78 5.40 0.35 -5.33
C PRO A 78 5.40 1.88 -5.23
N ASP A 79 5.35 2.45 -4.02
CA ASP A 79 5.23 3.90 -3.82
C ASP A 79 6.59 4.61 -3.67
N ARG A 80 7.67 3.87 -3.49
CA ARG A 80 9.00 4.44 -3.22
C ARG A 80 9.50 5.38 -4.30
N LYS A 81 9.22 5.09 -5.57
CA LYS A 81 9.70 5.89 -6.70
C LYS A 81 8.84 7.13 -6.94
N ASN A 82 7.55 6.94 -7.05
CA ASN A 82 6.63 7.99 -7.52
C ASN A 82 5.87 8.68 -6.40
N LYS A 83 5.80 8.06 -5.21
CA LYS A 83 5.13 8.58 -4.01
C LYS A 83 3.66 9.00 -4.22
N LEU A 84 2.99 8.42 -5.23
CA LEU A 84 1.61 8.78 -5.57
C LEU A 84 0.62 8.44 -4.45
N TRP A 85 0.82 7.29 -3.79
CA TRP A 85 0.01 6.88 -2.65
C TRP A 85 0.24 7.81 -1.46
N LEU A 86 1.49 8.14 -1.15
CA LEU A 86 1.85 9.08 -0.09
C LEU A 86 1.22 10.47 -0.32
N GLU A 87 1.23 10.97 -1.55
CA GLU A 87 0.60 12.26 -1.87
C GLU A 87 -0.90 12.27 -1.53
N LYS A 88 -1.59 11.13 -1.73
CA LYS A 88 -3.01 11.00 -1.37
C LYS A 88 -3.25 10.95 0.14
N MET A 89 -2.25 10.48 0.89
CA MET A 89 -2.31 10.42 2.36
C MET A 89 -1.98 11.76 3.03
N LYS A 90 -1.23 12.63 2.38
CA LYS A 90 -0.73 13.89 2.96
C LYS A 90 -1.76 14.72 3.74
N PRO A 91 -3.03 14.86 3.30
CA PRO A 91 -4.02 15.61 4.06
C PRO A 91 -4.26 15.10 5.49
N TYR A 92 -3.95 13.82 5.74
CA TYR A 92 -4.15 13.15 7.02
C TYR A 92 -2.86 13.02 7.84
N LEU A 93 -1.71 13.36 7.26
CA LEU A 93 -0.41 13.22 7.90
C LEU A 93 0.02 14.54 8.56
N PRO A 94 0.85 14.50 9.61
CA PRO A 94 1.49 15.70 10.15
C PRO A 94 2.44 16.34 9.14
N ASP A 95 2.89 17.54 9.42
CA ASP A 95 3.73 18.31 8.49
C ASP A 95 5.16 17.74 8.41
N ILE A 96 5.64 17.12 9.50
CA ILE A 96 6.97 16.53 9.56
C ILE A 96 6.85 15.03 9.32
N ILE A 97 7.42 14.58 8.21
CA ILE A 97 7.45 13.18 7.82
C ILE A 97 8.90 12.74 7.63
N ASN A 98 9.33 11.76 8.41
CA ASN A 98 10.63 11.14 8.28
C ASN A 98 10.48 9.79 7.56
N PHE A 99 11.37 9.51 6.61
CA PHE A 99 11.31 8.26 5.86
C PHE A 99 12.32 7.25 6.41
N ILE A 100 11.85 6.02 6.59
CA ILE A 100 12.72 4.88 6.90
C ILE A 100 13.29 4.35 5.60
N GLU A 101 14.52 4.73 5.28
CA GLU A 101 15.20 4.37 4.03
C GLU A 101 16.18 3.19 4.19
N GLN A 102 16.58 2.87 5.42
CA GLN A 102 17.58 1.85 5.75
C GLN A 102 17.10 0.43 5.43
N VAL A 103 15.78 0.21 5.47
CA VAL A 103 15.17 -1.09 5.20
C VAL A 103 14.59 -1.11 3.80
N GLN A 104 15.10 -2.02 2.97
CA GLN A 104 14.70 -2.07 1.55
C GLN A 104 13.41 -2.84 1.29
N CYS A 105 12.98 -3.72 2.19
CA CYS A 105 11.81 -4.56 2.00
C CYS A 105 11.10 -4.79 3.33
N CYS A 106 9.75 -4.86 3.31
CA CYS A 106 8.99 -5.26 4.49
C CYS A 106 8.90 -6.78 4.67
N GLY A 107 9.29 -7.56 3.68
CA GLY A 107 9.19 -9.02 3.69
C GLY A 107 7.77 -9.57 3.52
N LEU A 108 6.74 -8.74 3.47
CA LEU A 108 5.33 -9.16 3.54
C LEU A 108 4.61 -9.17 2.19
N GLY A 109 5.26 -8.65 1.13
CA GLY A 109 4.69 -8.57 -0.21
C GLY A 109 5.02 -9.77 -1.09
N GLY A 110 4.13 -10.05 -2.05
CA GLY A 110 4.32 -11.09 -3.05
C GLY A 110 4.34 -12.50 -2.46
N CYS A 111 5.23 -13.35 -2.98
CA CYS A 111 5.37 -14.74 -2.52
C CYS A 111 6.47 -14.92 -1.47
N ALA A 112 7.07 -13.86 -0.94
CA ALA A 112 8.23 -13.94 -0.05
C ALA A 112 7.96 -14.80 1.19
N ILE A 113 6.82 -14.58 1.86
CA ILE A 113 6.44 -15.37 3.05
C ILE A 113 6.32 -16.87 2.76
N VAL A 114 5.87 -17.23 1.56
CA VAL A 114 5.65 -18.63 1.20
C VAL A 114 6.92 -19.30 0.71
N LYS A 115 7.71 -18.58 -0.09
CA LYS A 115 8.92 -19.14 -0.72
C LYS A 115 10.15 -19.05 0.17
N GLU A 116 10.30 -17.97 0.93
CA GLU A 116 11.49 -17.65 1.73
C GLU A 116 11.08 -17.07 3.09
N PRO A 117 10.40 -17.86 3.94
CA PRO A 117 9.78 -17.36 5.17
C PRO A 117 10.78 -16.75 6.16
N GLU A 118 11.98 -17.31 6.27
CA GLU A 118 13.01 -16.79 7.17
C GLU A 118 13.55 -15.42 6.70
N ILE A 119 13.74 -15.26 5.40
CA ILE A 119 14.18 -13.99 4.82
C ILE A 119 13.08 -12.94 5.00
N ALA A 120 11.82 -13.31 4.72
CA ALA A 120 10.67 -12.44 4.90
C ALA A 120 10.53 -11.97 6.35
N LYS A 121 10.69 -12.89 7.32
CA LYS A 121 10.68 -12.60 8.75
C LYS A 121 11.78 -11.64 9.17
N ASN A 122 13.01 -11.84 8.67
CA ASN A 122 14.14 -10.96 8.97
C ASN A 122 13.87 -9.52 8.47
N PHE A 123 13.34 -9.34 7.26
CA PHE A 123 12.97 -8.02 6.77
C PHE A 123 11.87 -7.37 7.60
N SER A 124 10.82 -8.14 7.93
CA SER A 124 9.73 -7.66 8.78
C SER A 124 10.25 -7.20 10.15
N HIS A 125 11.13 -7.98 10.77
CA HIS A 125 11.75 -7.62 12.04
C HIS A 125 12.60 -6.34 11.94
N GLN A 126 13.37 -6.14 10.85
CA GLN A 126 14.12 -4.91 10.64
C GLN A 126 13.21 -3.68 10.56
N VAL A 127 12.10 -3.78 9.81
CA VAL A 127 11.10 -2.70 9.74
C VAL A 127 10.54 -2.39 11.12
N GLN A 128 10.12 -3.40 11.87
CA GLN A 128 9.58 -3.23 13.22
C GLN A 128 10.59 -2.57 14.16
N THR A 129 11.86 -2.97 14.08
CA THR A 129 12.91 -2.39 14.89
C THR A 129 13.12 -0.91 14.61
N GLU A 130 13.14 -0.51 13.34
CA GLU A 130 13.27 0.90 12.96
C GLU A 130 12.04 1.73 13.35
N LEU A 131 10.84 1.16 13.24
CA LEU A 131 9.62 1.81 13.68
C LEU A 131 9.59 2.03 15.20
N GLN A 132 10.03 1.06 15.98
CA GLN A 132 10.06 1.16 17.46
C GLN A 132 11.06 2.19 18.00
N LYS A 133 12.18 2.41 17.31
CA LYS A 133 13.20 3.38 17.75
C LYS A 133 12.68 4.81 17.86
N ASN A 134 11.64 5.17 17.15
CA ASN A 134 11.23 6.56 16.95
C ASN A 134 9.75 6.86 17.21
N ASN A 135 9.02 6.06 18.00
CA ASN A 135 7.56 6.21 18.22
C ASN A 135 6.74 6.36 16.91
N SER A 136 6.97 5.49 15.97
CA SER A 136 6.51 5.63 14.59
C SER A 136 5.13 5.03 14.37
N VAL A 137 4.32 5.70 13.57
CA VAL A 137 3.06 5.16 13.05
C VAL A 137 3.33 4.47 11.72
N PHE A 138 2.96 3.20 11.64
CA PHE A 138 2.95 2.47 10.37
C PHE A 138 1.71 2.87 9.57
N PRO A 139 1.82 3.21 8.28
CA PRO A 139 0.62 3.24 7.46
C PRO A 139 0.09 1.81 7.37
N ALA A 140 -1.00 1.55 8.09
CA ALA A 140 -1.54 0.21 8.38
C ALA A 140 -2.04 -0.58 7.15
N GLU A 141 -1.78 -0.12 5.96
CA GLU A 141 -2.53 -0.55 4.79
C GLU A 141 -1.70 -1.08 3.62
N SER A 142 -0.45 -1.34 3.87
CA SER A 142 0.18 -2.35 3.04
C SER A 142 -0.47 -3.69 3.40
N ASN A 143 -0.51 -4.67 2.53
CA ASN A 143 -0.95 -6.05 2.76
C ASN A 143 -0.28 -6.73 3.99
N CYS A 144 0.09 -5.96 4.98
CA CYS A 144 0.75 -6.27 6.22
C CYS A 144 -0.26 -6.51 7.34
N SER A 145 -1.43 -7.08 7.03
CA SER A 145 -2.41 -7.56 8.01
C SER A 145 -1.83 -8.58 9.01
N MET A 146 -0.57 -8.98 8.84
CA MET A 146 0.12 -9.87 9.78
C MET A 146 0.90 -9.15 10.89
N ILE A 147 0.97 -7.83 10.90
CA ILE A 147 1.61 -7.08 12.00
C ILE A 147 0.66 -6.90 13.20
N GLU A 148 -0.63 -7.21 13.04
CA GLU A 148 -1.63 -7.12 14.09
C GLU A 148 -1.42 -8.05 15.30
N ASN A 149 -0.49 -9.01 15.22
CA ASN A 149 -0.28 -9.95 16.32
C ASN A 149 0.54 -9.39 17.49
N ASN A 150 0.97 -8.12 17.45
CA ASN A 150 1.56 -7.45 18.59
C ASN A 150 1.24 -5.95 18.55
N PRO A 151 0.04 -5.52 18.95
CA PRO A 151 -0.24 -4.09 19.09
C PRO A 151 0.72 -3.51 20.12
N PRO A 152 1.28 -2.30 19.87
CA PRO A 152 2.05 -1.62 20.90
C PRO A 152 1.18 -1.46 22.15
N LYS A 153 1.67 -1.95 23.27
CA LYS A 153 1.00 -1.80 24.56
C LYS A 153 0.79 -0.30 24.82
N GLY A 154 -0.44 0.17 24.70
CA GLY A 154 -0.77 1.54 25.10
C GLY A 154 -1.71 2.34 24.19
N VAL A 155 -2.27 1.80 23.12
CA VAL A 155 -3.33 2.52 22.37
C VAL A 155 -4.68 1.89 22.71
N SER A 156 -5.36 2.47 23.69
CA SER A 156 -6.78 2.25 23.95
C SER A 156 -7.58 2.92 22.84
N LEU A 157 -8.28 2.14 22.06
CA LEU A 157 -9.35 2.63 21.19
C LEU A 157 -10.55 2.94 22.07
N SER A 158 -10.78 4.22 22.35
CA SER A 158 -12.03 4.74 22.92
C SER A 158 -12.88 5.35 21.81
#